data_4952ff77b6e4ddc582282f0254e49829
#
_entry.id   4952ff77b6e4ddc582282f0254e49829
#
_cell.length_a   1.000
_cell.length_b   1.000
_cell.length_c   1.000
_cell.angle_alpha   90.00
_cell.angle_beta   90.00
_cell.angle_gamma   90.00
#
_symmetry.space_group_name_H-M   'P 1'
#
loop_
_entity.id
_entity.type
_entity.pdbx_description
1 polymer ?
#
loop_
_entity_poly.entity_id
_entity_poly.type
_entity_poly.pdbx_seq_one_letter_code
_entity_poly.pdbx_strand_id
1 'polypeptide(L)'
;MSWVTRFADVKRHLGLSNAEFGSLLTLGTLGSLSAFLVMGHLVHVHGVRRILAISSTSAFALIAAATWITSPVLFMFANLLIAASISGFHVSITTQTMWIQERLQGGYASRMSGVWAIGALVTSLISILVARSVSIQIHITTLSAIVIAIYLSLIYKLSPIFLGKNPQEAEKDAFVLAKFFTSLKIDWIVAFGLLFGSILEFVTADWSSIYGREELGLDASLSVVPYFIFVSAMIIGRFNFSRLEKKYKLENLVTIFGIVGGLVMGLGIIFGKVVASSSPTLGLVVCGIGFAGGGYGLSFMWAVFNLRGIERSDLLGRQSRDLLRGQCIQLRQIQPDDLFGRQRL
;
A
#
# COMPACT_ATOMS: atom_id res chain seq x y z
N MET A 1 -6.94 3.47 -3.82
CA MET A 1 -6.24 3.77 -5.10
C MET A 1 -7.04 4.67 -6.02
N SER A 2 -8.37 4.63 -6.05
CA SER A 2 -9.17 5.58 -6.88
C SER A 2 -8.86 7.07 -6.65
N TRP A 3 -8.43 7.45 -5.46
CA TRP A 3 -7.98 8.80 -5.13
C TRP A 3 -6.74 9.22 -5.93
N VAL A 4 -5.67 8.43 -5.90
CA VAL A 4 -4.41 8.75 -6.59
C VAL A 4 -4.55 8.74 -8.11
N THR A 5 -5.40 7.88 -8.66
CA THR A 5 -5.68 7.86 -10.11
C THR A 5 -6.40 9.10 -10.62
N ARG A 6 -6.93 9.94 -9.71
CA ARG A 6 -7.59 11.23 -10.01
C ARG A 6 -6.73 12.44 -9.60
N PHE A 7 -5.43 12.27 -9.34
CA PHE A 7 -4.54 13.38 -8.94
C PHE A 7 -4.40 14.47 -9.98
N ALA A 8 -4.53 14.14 -11.26
CA ALA A 8 -4.62 15.16 -12.32
C ALA A 8 -5.82 16.10 -12.13
N ASP A 9 -6.96 15.57 -11.66
CA ASP A 9 -8.15 16.37 -11.39
C ASP A 9 -7.98 17.19 -10.09
N VAL A 10 -7.38 16.62 -9.05
CA VAL A 10 -7.06 17.33 -7.79
C VAL A 10 -6.13 18.50 -8.04
N LYS A 11 -5.00 18.24 -8.72
CA LYS A 11 -4.02 19.26 -9.08
C LYS A 11 -4.65 20.43 -9.83
N ARG A 12 -5.50 20.12 -10.83
CA ARG A 12 -6.22 21.13 -11.61
C ARG A 12 -7.21 21.91 -10.75
N HIS A 13 -7.94 21.23 -9.86
CA HIS A 13 -8.89 21.86 -8.96
C HIS A 13 -8.22 22.86 -8.00
N LEU A 14 -7.00 22.56 -7.58
CA LEU A 14 -6.18 23.43 -6.72
C LEU A 14 -5.42 24.51 -7.50
N GLY A 15 -5.40 24.45 -8.85
CA GLY A 15 -4.68 25.40 -9.69
C GLY A 15 -3.15 25.34 -9.56
N LEU A 16 -2.58 24.18 -9.23
CA LEU A 16 -1.16 24.02 -8.90
C LEU A 16 -0.34 23.60 -10.13
N SER A 17 0.92 24.04 -10.15
CA SER A 17 1.97 23.47 -11.02
C SER A 17 2.39 22.08 -10.54
N ASN A 18 3.13 21.34 -11.37
CA ASN A 18 3.66 20.02 -11.00
C ASN A 18 4.62 20.10 -9.79
N ALA A 19 5.45 21.15 -9.74
CA ALA A 19 6.40 21.35 -8.65
C ALA A 19 5.69 21.63 -7.32
N GLU A 20 4.68 22.51 -7.32
CA GLU A 20 3.89 22.81 -6.12
C GLU A 20 3.10 21.60 -5.63
N PHE A 21 2.43 20.89 -6.54
CA PHE A 21 1.67 19.68 -6.17
C PHE A 21 2.58 18.59 -5.62
N GLY A 22 3.73 18.34 -6.27
CA GLY A 22 4.74 17.39 -5.79
C GLY A 22 5.30 17.77 -4.41
N SER A 23 5.53 19.07 -4.17
CA SER A 23 5.98 19.55 -2.86
C SER A 23 4.94 19.29 -1.77
N LEU A 24 3.64 19.51 -2.06
CA LEU A 24 2.55 19.23 -1.12
C LEU A 24 2.41 17.73 -0.83
N LEU A 25 2.55 16.87 -1.84
CA LEU A 25 2.55 15.42 -1.65
C LEU A 25 3.73 14.98 -0.79
N THR A 26 4.93 15.52 -1.06
CA THR A 26 6.15 15.21 -0.29
C THR A 26 6.02 15.64 1.17
N LEU A 27 5.47 16.82 1.45
CA LEU A 27 5.20 17.28 2.82
C LEU A 27 4.24 16.33 3.56
N GLY A 28 3.30 15.71 2.84
CA GLY A 28 2.42 14.68 3.41
C GLY A 28 3.18 13.51 4.04
N THR A 29 4.38 13.17 3.54
CA THR A 29 5.21 12.09 4.09
C THR A 29 5.63 12.35 5.55
N LEU A 30 5.70 13.61 5.98
CA LEU A 30 5.96 13.96 7.39
C LEU A 30 4.83 13.44 8.29
N GLY A 31 3.58 13.46 7.81
CA GLY A 31 2.45 12.86 8.51
C GLY A 31 2.62 11.35 8.69
N SER A 32 3.03 10.64 7.64
CA SER A 32 3.34 9.21 7.72
C SER A 32 4.46 8.91 8.70
N LEU A 33 5.55 9.68 8.64
CA LEU A 33 6.73 9.47 9.49
C LEU A 33 6.37 9.67 10.97
N SER A 34 5.64 10.74 11.28
CA SER A 34 5.15 11.01 12.64
C SER A 34 4.23 9.91 13.16
N ALA A 35 3.34 9.41 12.29
CA ALA A 35 2.43 8.34 12.65
C ALA A 35 3.17 7.03 12.92
N PHE A 36 4.16 6.65 12.11
CA PHE A 36 4.95 5.42 12.35
C PHE A 36 5.60 5.41 13.73
N LEU A 37 6.08 6.57 14.21
CA LEU A 37 6.70 6.67 15.53
C LEU A 37 5.72 6.45 16.69
N VAL A 38 4.44 6.77 16.50
CA VAL A 38 3.43 6.79 17.57
C VAL A 38 2.42 5.64 17.46
N MET A 39 2.11 5.19 16.24
CA MET A 39 1.02 4.23 16.00
C MET A 39 1.26 2.86 16.62
N GLY A 40 2.49 2.37 16.67
CA GLY A 40 2.82 1.13 17.38
C GLY A 40 2.42 1.18 18.85
N HIS A 41 2.73 2.29 19.53
CA HIS A 41 2.33 2.53 20.92
C HIS A 41 0.80 2.66 21.06
N LEU A 42 0.16 3.42 20.18
CA LEU A 42 -1.30 3.58 20.20
C LEU A 42 -2.04 2.26 19.99
N VAL A 43 -1.57 1.42 19.07
CA VAL A 43 -2.10 0.07 18.85
C VAL A 43 -1.94 -0.79 20.11
N HIS A 44 -0.78 -0.70 20.76
CA HIS A 44 -0.52 -1.42 22.01
C HIS A 44 -1.45 -0.97 23.15
N VAL A 45 -1.61 0.34 23.34
CA VAL A 45 -2.42 0.90 24.46
C VAL A 45 -3.92 0.76 24.20
N HIS A 46 -4.40 1.10 23.01
CA HIS A 46 -5.84 1.19 22.71
C HIS A 46 -6.40 -0.06 22.02
N GLY A 47 -5.51 -0.96 21.56
CA GLY A 47 -5.86 -2.17 20.81
C GLY A 47 -6.05 -1.91 19.32
N VAL A 48 -5.72 -2.93 18.52
CA VAL A 48 -5.78 -2.91 17.05
C VAL A 48 -7.15 -2.48 16.53
N ARG A 49 -8.23 -2.97 17.13
CA ARG A 49 -9.61 -2.70 16.66
C ARG A 49 -9.96 -1.21 16.65
N ARG A 50 -9.64 -0.50 17.75
CA ARG A 50 -9.93 0.94 17.84
C ARG A 50 -9.09 1.75 16.87
N ILE A 51 -7.79 1.47 16.84
CA ILE A 51 -6.87 2.22 15.95
C ILE A 51 -7.20 1.94 14.50
N LEU A 52 -7.52 0.70 14.13
CA LEU A 52 -7.93 0.33 12.78
C LEU A 52 -9.23 1.07 12.37
N ALA A 53 -10.24 1.11 13.25
CA ALA A 53 -11.50 1.81 12.99
C ALA A 53 -11.30 3.32 12.85
N ILE A 54 -10.55 3.96 13.75
CA ILE A 54 -10.28 5.39 13.70
C ILE A 54 -9.45 5.73 12.46
N SER A 55 -8.34 5.03 12.23
CA SER A 55 -7.43 5.32 11.12
C SER A 55 -8.07 5.10 9.76
N SER A 56 -8.87 4.02 9.58
CA SER A 56 -9.57 3.79 8.31
C SER A 56 -10.66 4.85 8.07
N THR A 57 -11.46 5.16 9.09
CA THR A 57 -12.53 6.16 8.95
C THR A 57 -11.96 7.55 8.69
N SER A 58 -10.94 7.98 9.46
CA SER A 58 -10.30 9.28 9.26
C SER A 58 -9.61 9.37 7.90
N ALA A 59 -8.91 8.34 7.44
CA ALA A 59 -8.26 8.33 6.14
C ALA A 59 -9.28 8.57 5.00
N PHE A 60 -10.35 7.79 4.94
CA PHE A 60 -11.33 7.90 3.86
C PHE A 60 -12.19 9.17 3.98
N ALA A 61 -12.53 9.61 5.19
CA ALA A 61 -13.26 10.87 5.40
C ALA A 61 -12.41 12.08 4.98
N LEU A 62 -11.12 12.11 5.35
CA LEU A 62 -10.20 13.17 4.95
C LEU A 62 -9.91 13.16 3.44
N ILE A 63 -9.79 11.99 2.81
CA ILE A 63 -9.66 11.88 1.35
C ILE A 63 -10.91 12.44 0.66
N ALA A 64 -12.10 12.13 1.14
CA ALA A 64 -13.34 12.72 0.62
C ALA A 64 -13.34 14.24 0.79
N ALA A 65 -13.04 14.74 2.00
CA ALA A 65 -12.98 16.17 2.30
C ALA A 65 -11.95 16.90 1.43
N ALA A 66 -10.76 16.28 1.19
CA ALA A 66 -9.70 16.87 0.40
C ALA A 66 -10.11 17.17 -1.05
N THR A 67 -11.10 16.46 -1.60
CA THR A 67 -11.61 16.73 -2.96
C THR A 67 -12.41 18.05 -3.06
N TRP A 68 -12.91 18.55 -1.95
CA TRP A 68 -13.69 19.80 -1.85
C TRP A 68 -12.83 21.01 -1.50
N ILE A 69 -11.58 20.80 -1.11
CA ILE A 69 -10.65 21.86 -0.72
C ILE A 69 -10.14 22.56 -1.97
N THR A 70 -10.20 23.89 -1.96
CA THR A 70 -9.67 24.78 -3.02
C THR A 70 -8.38 25.50 -2.60
N SER A 71 -8.10 25.55 -1.29
CA SER A 71 -6.90 26.20 -0.74
C SER A 71 -5.72 25.22 -0.71
N PRO A 72 -4.57 25.52 -1.36
CA PRO A 72 -3.37 24.68 -1.30
C PRO A 72 -2.86 24.46 0.12
N VAL A 73 -2.95 25.48 0.98
CA VAL A 73 -2.51 25.40 2.38
C VAL A 73 -3.38 24.41 3.17
N LEU A 74 -4.70 24.52 3.00
CA LEU A 74 -5.63 23.60 3.67
C LEU A 74 -5.46 22.17 3.15
N PHE A 75 -5.22 22.02 1.85
CA PHE A 75 -4.91 20.72 1.24
C PHE A 75 -3.63 20.12 1.83
N MET A 76 -2.58 20.93 2.07
CA MET A 76 -1.34 20.46 2.70
C MET A 76 -1.62 19.83 4.09
N PHE A 77 -2.39 20.52 4.94
CA PHE A 77 -2.74 19.96 6.25
C PHE A 77 -3.62 18.72 6.14
N ALA A 78 -4.58 18.73 5.23
CA ALA A 78 -5.40 17.54 4.96
C ALA A 78 -4.52 16.35 4.51
N ASN A 79 -3.55 16.58 3.62
CA ASN A 79 -2.63 15.55 3.12
C ASN A 79 -1.73 14.99 4.23
N LEU A 80 -1.23 15.84 5.15
CA LEU A 80 -0.52 15.39 6.36
C LEU A 80 -1.36 14.43 7.20
N LEU A 81 -2.62 14.78 7.44
CA LEU A 81 -3.54 13.97 8.24
C LEU A 81 -3.97 12.70 7.51
N ILE A 82 -4.17 12.76 6.18
CA ILE A 82 -4.43 11.59 5.32
C ILE A 82 -3.27 10.61 5.45
N ALA A 83 -2.04 11.08 5.25
CA ALA A 83 -0.85 10.26 5.29
C ALA A 83 -0.64 9.63 6.69
N ALA A 84 -0.86 10.38 7.76
CA ALA A 84 -0.83 9.86 9.13
C ALA A 84 -1.90 8.78 9.37
N SER A 85 -3.12 9.02 8.89
CA SER A 85 -4.23 8.06 9.02
C SER A 85 -3.99 6.78 8.21
N ILE A 86 -3.48 6.88 6.99
CA ILE A 86 -3.10 5.73 6.16
C ILE A 86 -2.00 4.92 6.84
N SER A 87 -1.00 5.58 7.44
CA SER A 87 0.07 4.90 8.18
C SER A 87 -0.47 4.15 9.39
N GLY A 88 -1.37 4.76 10.16
CA GLY A 88 -2.04 4.11 11.28
C GLY A 88 -2.85 2.88 10.85
N PHE A 89 -3.55 2.98 9.72
CA PHE A 89 -4.25 1.86 9.10
C PHE A 89 -3.27 0.75 8.71
N HIS A 90 -2.16 1.07 8.03
CA HIS A 90 -1.15 0.09 7.61
C HIS A 90 -0.48 -0.60 8.80
N VAL A 91 -0.08 0.14 9.83
CA VAL A 91 0.51 -0.44 11.05
C VAL A 91 -0.46 -1.42 11.70
N SER A 92 -1.73 -1.00 11.86
CA SER A 92 -2.74 -1.85 12.51
C SER A 92 -3.02 -3.13 11.73
N ILE A 93 -3.20 -3.04 10.41
CA ILE A 93 -3.52 -4.21 9.59
C ILE A 93 -2.33 -5.15 9.44
N THR A 94 -1.11 -4.61 9.35
CA THR A 94 0.12 -5.42 9.28
C THR A 94 0.36 -6.16 10.59
N THR A 95 0.24 -5.48 11.73
CA THR A 95 0.33 -6.11 13.06
C THR A 95 -0.65 -7.27 13.18
N GLN A 96 -1.90 -7.05 12.79
CA GLN A 96 -2.92 -8.09 12.82
C GLN A 96 -2.63 -9.25 11.87
N THR A 97 -2.15 -8.95 10.67
CA THR A 97 -1.80 -9.99 9.69
C THR A 97 -0.64 -10.86 10.15
N MET A 98 0.40 -10.27 10.74
CA MET A 98 1.53 -11.01 11.29
C MET A 98 1.08 -11.92 12.45
N TRP A 99 0.25 -11.40 13.34
CA TRP A 99 -0.32 -12.17 14.42
C TRP A 99 -1.17 -13.38 13.94
N ILE A 100 -1.99 -13.17 12.88
CA ILE A 100 -2.77 -14.26 12.27
C ILE A 100 -1.83 -15.28 11.61
N GLN A 101 -0.81 -14.83 10.90
CA GLN A 101 0.15 -15.69 10.22
C GLN A 101 0.93 -16.60 11.19
N GLU A 102 1.35 -16.05 12.33
CA GLU A 102 2.03 -16.82 13.37
C GLU A 102 1.13 -17.90 13.96
N ARG A 103 -0.15 -17.60 14.21
CA ARG A 103 -1.10 -18.54 14.81
C ARG A 103 -1.59 -19.62 13.86
N LEU A 104 -1.86 -19.27 12.60
CA LEU A 104 -2.45 -20.19 11.62
C LEU A 104 -1.42 -20.84 10.71
N GLN A 105 -0.12 -20.54 10.88
CA GLN A 105 0.99 -21.09 10.10
C GLN A 105 0.73 -21.11 8.59
N GLY A 106 0.21 -20.01 8.03
CA GLY A 106 -0.18 -19.88 6.63
C GLY A 106 0.38 -18.62 5.97
N GLY A 107 0.43 -18.59 4.64
CA GLY A 107 0.90 -17.44 3.84
C GLY A 107 -0.10 -16.28 3.78
N TYR A 108 -0.62 -15.82 4.91
CA TYR A 108 -1.67 -14.79 4.97
C TYR A 108 -1.17 -13.41 4.53
N ALA A 109 0.08 -13.06 4.82
CA ALA A 109 0.67 -11.80 4.38
C ALA A 109 0.72 -11.69 2.85
N SER A 110 1.09 -12.78 2.17
CA SER A 110 1.09 -12.85 0.71
C SER A 110 -0.32 -12.73 0.13
N ARG A 111 -1.29 -13.44 0.73
CA ARG A 111 -2.71 -13.36 0.31
C ARG A 111 -3.26 -11.95 0.49
N MET A 112 -2.96 -11.29 1.60
CA MET A 112 -3.38 -9.91 1.87
C MET A 112 -2.80 -8.94 0.83
N SER A 113 -1.53 -9.08 0.46
CA SER A 113 -0.90 -8.31 -0.61
C SER A 113 -1.58 -8.53 -1.97
N GLY A 114 -2.01 -9.77 -2.26
CA GLY A 114 -2.79 -10.08 -3.46
C GLY A 114 -4.16 -9.40 -3.46
N VAL A 115 -4.90 -9.46 -2.34
CA VAL A 115 -6.21 -8.79 -2.20
C VAL A 115 -6.07 -7.28 -2.31
N TRP A 116 -5.01 -6.68 -1.75
CA TRP A 116 -4.71 -5.26 -1.91
C TRP A 116 -4.52 -4.88 -3.38
N ALA A 117 -3.75 -5.66 -4.14
CA ALA A 117 -3.53 -5.41 -5.56
C ALA A 117 -4.83 -5.53 -6.39
N ILE A 118 -5.68 -6.53 -6.09
CA ILE A 118 -7.01 -6.66 -6.71
C ILE A 118 -7.87 -5.43 -6.37
N GLY A 119 -7.85 -4.96 -5.12
CA GLY A 119 -8.55 -3.74 -4.72
C GLY A 119 -8.07 -2.50 -5.48
N ALA A 120 -6.75 -2.36 -5.68
CA ALA A 120 -6.17 -1.29 -6.49
C ALA A 120 -6.63 -1.37 -7.95
N LEU A 121 -6.67 -2.57 -8.53
CA LEU A 121 -7.14 -2.81 -9.90
C LEU A 121 -8.62 -2.43 -10.05
N VAL A 122 -9.48 -2.93 -9.17
CA VAL A 122 -10.93 -2.67 -9.19
C VAL A 122 -11.21 -1.17 -9.04
N THR A 123 -10.56 -0.48 -8.10
CA THR A 123 -10.75 0.95 -7.89
C THR A 123 -10.21 1.80 -9.04
N SER A 124 -9.15 1.35 -9.72
CA SER A 124 -8.66 2.00 -10.95
C SER A 124 -9.64 1.81 -12.10
N LEU A 125 -10.22 0.62 -12.25
CA LEU A 125 -11.25 0.36 -13.26
C LEU A 125 -12.49 1.23 -13.03
N ILE A 126 -12.95 1.37 -11.78
CA ILE A 126 -14.04 2.30 -11.44
C ILE A 126 -13.68 3.71 -11.86
N SER A 127 -12.44 4.17 -11.60
CA SER A 127 -12.00 5.51 -12.05
C SER A 127 -12.03 5.67 -13.55
N ILE A 128 -11.59 4.67 -14.34
CA ILE A 128 -11.67 4.69 -15.80
C ILE A 128 -13.12 4.87 -16.27
N LEU A 129 -14.05 4.14 -15.68
CA LEU A 129 -15.44 4.13 -16.09
C LEU A 129 -16.16 5.45 -15.76
N VAL A 130 -15.85 6.09 -14.63
CA VAL A 130 -16.61 7.24 -14.13
C VAL A 130 -15.90 8.59 -14.29
N ALA A 131 -14.59 8.61 -14.53
CA ALA A 131 -13.82 9.87 -14.50
C ALA A 131 -14.26 10.90 -15.52
N ARG A 132 -14.84 10.49 -16.64
CA ARG A 132 -15.33 11.39 -17.69
C ARG A 132 -16.69 12.02 -17.37
N SER A 133 -17.55 11.27 -16.66
CA SER A 133 -18.96 11.64 -16.44
C SER A 133 -19.27 12.11 -15.02
N VAL A 134 -18.42 11.76 -14.05
CA VAL A 134 -18.65 12.06 -12.64
C VAL A 134 -17.51 12.93 -12.10
N SER A 135 -17.87 14.04 -11.43
CA SER A 135 -16.88 14.89 -10.77
C SER A 135 -16.10 14.12 -9.70
N ILE A 136 -14.85 14.56 -9.46
CA ILE A 136 -14.00 13.91 -8.48
C ILE A 136 -14.62 13.95 -7.07
N GLN A 137 -15.29 15.05 -6.73
CA GLN A 137 -15.94 15.23 -5.43
C GLN A 137 -16.99 14.15 -5.19
N ILE A 138 -17.94 13.99 -6.12
CA ILE A 138 -19.02 12.98 -6.01
C ILE A 138 -18.41 11.57 -6.01
N HIS A 139 -17.52 11.27 -6.96
CA HIS A 139 -16.90 9.95 -7.08
C HIS A 139 -16.21 9.54 -5.78
N ILE A 140 -15.27 10.36 -5.29
CA ILE A 140 -14.45 10.00 -4.13
C ILE A 140 -15.27 10.03 -2.83
N THR A 141 -16.18 10.98 -2.66
CA THR A 141 -17.06 11.03 -1.48
C THR A 141 -17.94 9.79 -1.39
N THR A 142 -18.59 9.42 -2.49
CA THR A 142 -19.46 8.23 -2.53
C THR A 142 -18.66 6.96 -2.27
N LEU A 143 -17.51 6.80 -2.94
CA LEU A 143 -16.65 5.63 -2.76
C LEU A 143 -16.12 5.56 -1.31
N SER A 144 -15.70 6.68 -0.74
CA SER A 144 -15.23 6.75 0.65
C SER A 144 -16.34 6.37 1.65
N ALA A 145 -17.56 6.85 1.45
CA ALA A 145 -18.69 6.50 2.31
C ALA A 145 -19.00 4.99 2.28
N ILE A 146 -19.01 4.39 1.07
CA ILE A 146 -19.20 2.94 0.90
C ILE A 146 -18.08 2.16 1.60
N VAL A 147 -16.82 2.57 1.39
CA VAL A 147 -15.67 1.88 1.97
C VAL A 147 -15.68 2.00 3.49
N ILE A 148 -15.98 3.17 4.06
CA ILE A 148 -16.12 3.35 5.51
C ILE A 148 -17.19 2.41 6.07
N ALA A 149 -18.37 2.36 5.45
CA ALA A 149 -19.46 1.48 5.89
C ALA A 149 -19.05 0.00 5.87
N ILE A 150 -18.40 -0.45 4.80
CA ILE A 150 -17.88 -1.83 4.68
C ILE A 150 -16.83 -2.10 5.75
N TYR A 151 -15.82 -1.24 5.91
CA TYR A 151 -14.75 -1.43 6.90
C TYR A 151 -15.29 -1.47 8.32
N LEU A 152 -16.13 -0.54 8.71
CA LEU A 152 -16.73 -0.54 10.04
C LEU A 152 -17.57 -1.81 10.27
N SER A 153 -18.39 -2.20 9.30
CA SER A 153 -19.16 -3.44 9.38
C SER A 153 -18.26 -4.68 9.58
N LEU A 154 -17.17 -4.78 8.82
CA LEU A 154 -16.21 -5.88 8.95
C LEU A 154 -15.49 -5.86 10.30
N ILE A 155 -15.00 -4.69 10.74
CA ILE A 155 -14.31 -4.54 12.02
C ILE A 155 -15.22 -4.92 13.21
N TYR A 156 -16.50 -4.57 13.15
CA TYR A 156 -17.45 -4.95 14.20
C TYR A 156 -17.80 -6.43 14.19
N LYS A 157 -17.79 -7.09 13.02
CA LYS A 157 -18.05 -8.53 12.89
C LYS A 157 -16.85 -9.40 13.23
N LEU A 158 -15.62 -8.85 13.20
CA LEU A 158 -14.43 -9.62 13.54
C LEU A 158 -14.46 -10.03 15.01
N SER A 159 -14.12 -11.31 15.26
CA SER A 159 -14.04 -11.85 16.62
C SER A 159 -13.07 -11.05 17.49
N PRO A 160 -13.40 -10.74 18.75
CA PRO A 160 -12.49 -10.09 19.71
C PRO A 160 -11.14 -10.79 19.85
N ILE A 161 -11.08 -12.11 19.64
CA ILE A 161 -9.85 -12.90 19.69
C ILE A 161 -8.81 -12.40 18.67
N PHE A 162 -9.27 -11.94 17.49
CA PHE A 162 -8.37 -11.42 16.46
C PHE A 162 -7.94 -9.97 16.70
N LEU A 163 -8.65 -9.24 17.54
CA LEU A 163 -8.48 -7.79 17.74
C LEU A 163 -8.23 -7.44 19.20
N GLY A 164 -8.08 -8.45 20.06
CA GLY A 164 -7.92 -8.28 21.50
C GLY A 164 -6.50 -7.87 21.90
N LYS A 165 -6.41 -7.10 22.97
CA LYS A 165 -5.18 -6.94 23.75
C LYS A 165 -4.85 -8.29 24.39
N ASN A 166 -3.57 -8.66 24.38
CA ASN A 166 -3.06 -9.60 25.37
C ASN A 166 -2.66 -8.78 26.61
N PRO A 167 -3.44 -8.79 27.71
CA PRO A 167 -3.16 -7.96 28.89
C PRO A 167 -1.80 -8.23 29.53
N GLN A 168 -1.26 -9.44 29.34
CA GLN A 168 0.00 -9.85 29.94
C GLN A 168 1.24 -9.35 29.15
N GLU A 169 1.08 -9.01 27.88
CA GLU A 169 2.14 -8.39 27.06
C GLU A 169 2.16 -6.86 27.24
N ALA A 170 1.03 -6.26 27.63
CA ALA A 170 0.90 -4.83 27.81
C ALA A 170 1.77 -4.25 28.94
N GLU A 171 2.13 -5.07 29.92
CA GLU A 171 2.89 -4.65 31.09
C GLU A 171 4.41 -4.67 30.91
N LYS A 172 4.92 -5.40 29.90
CA LYS A 172 6.36 -5.65 29.74
C LYS A 172 7.12 -4.73 28.82
N ASP A 173 6.45 -4.04 27.90
CA ASP A 173 7.10 -3.18 26.93
C ASP A 173 6.56 -1.75 26.98
N ALA A 174 7.00 -1.00 27.99
CA ALA A 174 6.96 0.44 27.88
C ALA A 174 7.74 0.83 26.61
N PHE A 175 7.05 1.33 25.59
CA PHE A 175 7.66 1.80 24.35
C PHE A 175 8.62 2.95 24.69
N VAL A 176 9.88 2.64 24.79
CA VAL A 176 10.93 3.63 24.94
C VAL A 176 11.49 3.90 23.55
N LEU A 177 11.17 5.08 23.00
CA LEU A 177 11.61 5.52 21.67
C LEU A 177 13.13 5.34 21.49
N ALA A 178 13.92 5.62 22.54
CA ALA A 178 15.36 5.41 22.56
C ALA A 178 15.73 3.92 22.39
N LYS A 179 14.98 3.01 22.99
CA LYS A 179 15.21 1.56 22.89
C LYS A 179 14.89 1.05 21.48
N PHE A 180 13.87 1.62 20.83
CA PHE A 180 13.53 1.34 19.44
C PHE A 180 14.73 1.67 18.52
N PHE A 181 15.31 2.86 18.62
CA PHE A 181 16.44 3.27 17.78
C PHE A 181 17.73 2.52 18.07
N THR A 182 17.98 2.14 19.32
CA THR A 182 19.21 1.43 19.71
C THR A 182 19.15 -0.08 19.44
N SER A 183 17.97 -0.67 19.36
CA SER A 183 17.79 -2.11 19.09
C SER A 183 17.61 -2.45 17.61
N LEU A 184 17.44 -1.46 16.73
CA LEU A 184 17.28 -1.65 15.29
C LEU A 184 18.56 -2.16 14.65
N LYS A 185 18.61 -3.47 14.40
CA LYS A 185 19.60 -4.06 13.47
C LYS A 185 19.03 -3.96 12.04
N ILE A 186 19.33 -2.88 11.36
CA ILE A 186 18.83 -2.62 10.00
C ILE A 186 19.65 -3.43 8.99
N ASP A 187 18.98 -4.27 8.21
CA ASP A 187 19.56 -4.81 6.98
C ASP A 187 19.42 -3.76 5.88
N TRP A 188 20.49 -3.02 5.64
CA TRP A 188 20.49 -1.92 4.67
C TRP A 188 20.16 -2.36 3.25
N ILE A 189 20.53 -3.58 2.84
CA ILE A 189 20.22 -4.10 1.50
C ILE A 189 18.72 -4.31 1.35
N VAL A 190 18.08 -4.93 2.34
CA VAL A 190 16.63 -5.12 2.37
C VAL A 190 15.91 -3.78 2.49
N ALA A 191 16.39 -2.89 3.37
CA ALA A 191 15.78 -1.58 3.58
C ALA A 191 15.82 -0.71 2.31
N PHE A 192 16.97 -0.61 1.63
CA PHE A 192 17.07 0.14 0.38
C PHE A 192 16.28 -0.54 -0.76
N GLY A 193 16.29 -1.86 -0.85
CA GLY A 193 15.49 -2.57 -1.85
C GLY A 193 14.00 -2.30 -1.71
N LEU A 194 13.48 -2.37 -0.49
CA LEU A 194 12.07 -2.03 -0.20
C LEU A 194 11.79 -0.54 -0.42
N LEU A 195 12.72 0.35 -0.04
CA LEU A 195 12.58 1.78 -0.26
C LEU A 195 12.45 2.13 -1.74
N PHE A 196 13.38 1.66 -2.59
CA PHE A 196 13.35 1.93 -4.02
C PHE A 196 12.13 1.28 -4.70
N GLY A 197 11.75 0.07 -4.30
CA GLY A 197 10.52 -0.57 -4.76
C GLY A 197 9.28 0.25 -4.41
N SER A 198 9.19 0.75 -3.19
CA SER A 198 8.09 1.60 -2.73
C SER A 198 8.05 2.93 -3.49
N ILE A 199 9.21 3.58 -3.66
CA ILE A 199 9.30 4.84 -4.41
C ILE A 199 8.75 4.64 -5.82
N LEU A 200 9.18 3.59 -6.53
CA LEU A 200 8.70 3.34 -7.89
C LEU A 200 7.19 3.09 -7.94
N GLU A 201 6.65 2.31 -7.00
CA GLU A 201 5.22 2.00 -6.93
C GLU A 201 4.39 3.25 -6.63
N PHE A 202 4.76 4.03 -5.62
CA PHE A 202 4.00 5.22 -5.21
C PHE A 202 4.13 6.37 -6.21
N VAL A 203 5.34 6.64 -6.74
CA VAL A 203 5.52 7.66 -7.78
C VAL A 203 4.70 7.30 -9.02
N THR A 204 4.67 6.03 -9.41
CA THR A 204 3.83 5.58 -10.51
C THR A 204 2.35 5.80 -10.22
N ALA A 205 1.88 5.51 -9.02
CA ALA A 205 0.50 5.74 -8.62
C ALA A 205 0.14 7.23 -8.67
N ASP A 206 0.99 8.09 -8.12
CA ASP A 206 0.71 9.52 -7.95
C ASP A 206 0.80 10.30 -9.26
N TRP A 207 1.73 9.95 -10.15
CA TRP A 207 2.06 10.74 -11.33
C TRP A 207 1.53 10.19 -12.65
N SER A 208 1.12 8.92 -12.72
CA SER A 208 0.69 8.32 -13.99
C SER A 208 -0.51 9.03 -14.62
N SER A 209 -1.50 9.44 -13.82
CA SER A 209 -2.68 10.15 -14.35
C SER A 209 -2.35 11.58 -14.77
N ILE A 210 -1.44 12.26 -14.08
CA ILE A 210 -0.94 13.58 -14.44
C ILE A 210 -0.17 13.48 -15.76
N TYR A 211 0.75 12.53 -15.87
CA TYR A 211 1.48 12.25 -17.09
C TYR A 211 0.55 11.95 -18.27
N GLY A 212 -0.45 11.10 -18.07
CA GLY A 212 -1.44 10.78 -19.09
C GLY A 212 -2.21 12.01 -19.59
N ARG A 213 -2.55 12.94 -18.67
CA ARG A 213 -3.28 14.18 -19.02
C ARG A 213 -2.40 15.23 -19.69
N GLU A 214 -1.23 15.49 -19.14
CA GLU A 214 -0.42 16.65 -19.50
C GLU A 214 0.58 16.34 -20.61
N GLU A 215 1.13 15.12 -20.62
CA GLU A 215 2.16 14.75 -21.59
C GLU A 215 1.60 13.92 -22.77
N LEU A 216 0.60 13.07 -22.52
CA LEU A 216 -0.02 12.29 -23.59
C LEU A 216 -1.29 12.93 -24.16
N GLY A 217 -1.82 14.00 -23.56
CA GLY A 217 -3.04 14.68 -24.01
C GLY A 217 -4.31 13.84 -23.88
N LEU A 218 -4.34 12.87 -22.97
CA LEU A 218 -5.48 11.96 -22.79
C LEU A 218 -6.62 12.61 -22.02
N ASP A 219 -7.84 12.12 -22.20
CA ASP A 219 -9.00 12.51 -21.40
C ASP A 219 -8.94 11.94 -19.96
N ALA A 220 -9.93 12.28 -19.12
CA ALA A 220 -9.95 11.90 -17.72
C ALA A 220 -9.98 10.37 -17.51
N SER A 221 -10.64 9.64 -18.37
CA SER A 221 -10.74 8.18 -18.26
C SER A 221 -9.48 7.51 -18.78
N LEU A 222 -9.01 7.88 -19.95
CA LEU A 222 -7.82 7.28 -20.56
C LEU A 222 -6.53 7.58 -19.77
N SER A 223 -6.46 8.72 -19.08
CA SER A 223 -5.29 9.07 -18.26
C SER A 223 -5.05 8.11 -17.06
N VAL A 224 -6.05 7.36 -16.65
CA VAL A 224 -5.92 6.33 -15.59
C VAL A 224 -5.35 5.01 -16.12
N VAL A 225 -5.48 4.77 -17.43
CA VAL A 225 -5.12 3.48 -18.07
C VAL A 225 -3.66 3.08 -17.85
N PRO A 226 -2.65 3.97 -17.91
CA PRO A 226 -1.27 3.61 -17.61
C PRO A 226 -1.11 2.95 -16.24
N TYR A 227 -1.70 3.51 -15.20
CA TYR A 227 -1.66 2.93 -13.86
C TYR A 227 -2.40 1.59 -13.78
N PHE A 228 -3.56 1.48 -14.42
CA PHE A 228 -4.31 0.24 -14.50
C PHE A 228 -3.47 -0.90 -15.14
N ILE A 229 -2.75 -0.60 -16.23
CA ILE A 229 -1.84 -1.55 -16.90
C ILE A 229 -0.69 -1.94 -15.96
N PHE A 230 -0.09 -0.96 -15.29
CA PHE A 230 0.99 -1.19 -14.32
C PHE A 230 0.58 -2.18 -13.22
N VAL A 231 -0.56 -1.93 -12.56
CA VAL A 231 -1.08 -2.81 -11.49
C VAL A 231 -1.45 -4.19 -12.04
N SER A 232 -2.06 -4.26 -13.22
CA SER A 232 -2.39 -5.52 -13.88
C SER A 232 -1.15 -6.37 -14.13
N ALA A 233 -0.10 -5.77 -14.68
CA ALA A 233 1.18 -6.44 -14.92
C ALA A 233 1.87 -6.87 -13.62
N MET A 234 1.78 -6.05 -12.58
CA MET A 234 2.30 -6.39 -11.25
C MET A 234 1.58 -7.60 -10.65
N ILE A 235 0.27 -7.71 -10.80
CA ILE A 235 -0.50 -8.88 -10.36
C ILE A 235 -0.06 -10.13 -11.13
N ILE A 236 0.05 -10.05 -12.45
CA ILE A 236 0.51 -11.16 -13.30
C ILE A 236 1.91 -11.61 -12.87
N GLY A 237 2.82 -10.67 -12.61
CA GLY A 237 4.16 -10.98 -12.13
C GLY A 237 4.16 -11.71 -10.78
N ARG A 238 3.32 -11.30 -9.84
CA ARG A 238 3.17 -11.98 -8.53
C ARG A 238 2.65 -13.41 -8.67
N PHE A 239 1.72 -13.68 -9.58
CA PHE A 239 1.27 -15.05 -9.86
C PHE A 239 2.35 -15.90 -10.54
N ASN A 240 3.20 -15.31 -11.35
CA ASN A 240 4.29 -16.01 -12.01
C ASN A 240 5.49 -16.24 -11.07
N PHE A 241 5.59 -15.51 -9.97
CA PHE A 241 6.72 -15.59 -9.04
C PHE A 241 6.99 -17.03 -8.58
N SER A 242 5.98 -17.73 -8.08
CA SER A 242 6.10 -19.10 -7.57
C SER A 242 6.54 -20.14 -8.61
N ARG A 243 6.39 -19.84 -9.90
CA ARG A 243 6.91 -20.67 -10.99
C ARG A 243 8.37 -20.33 -11.31
N LEU A 244 8.70 -19.05 -11.28
CA LEU A 244 10.02 -18.53 -11.63
C LEU A 244 11.05 -18.77 -10.53
N GLU A 245 10.66 -18.68 -9.24
CA GLU A 245 11.55 -18.97 -8.11
C GLU A 245 12.07 -20.41 -8.08
N LYS A 246 11.30 -21.36 -8.67
CA LYS A 246 11.74 -22.76 -8.82
C LYS A 246 12.81 -22.93 -9.91
N LYS A 247 12.87 -22.01 -10.87
CA LYS A 247 13.73 -22.09 -12.06
C LYS A 247 14.95 -21.19 -11.98
N TYR A 248 14.85 -20.05 -11.28
CA TYR A 248 15.89 -19.03 -11.24
C TYR A 248 16.21 -18.67 -9.78
N LYS A 249 17.46 -18.28 -9.53
CA LYS A 249 17.86 -17.73 -8.21
C LYS A 249 17.12 -16.43 -7.96
N LEU A 250 16.67 -16.22 -6.72
CA LEU A 250 15.90 -15.02 -6.30
C LEU A 250 16.63 -13.71 -6.65
N GLU A 251 17.95 -13.69 -6.51
CA GLU A 251 18.80 -12.54 -6.85
C GLU A 251 18.70 -12.18 -8.32
N ASN A 252 18.77 -13.18 -9.21
CA ASN A 252 18.67 -12.98 -10.63
C ASN A 252 17.29 -12.48 -11.06
N LEU A 253 16.23 -12.97 -10.38
CA LEU A 253 14.87 -12.49 -10.65
C LEU A 253 14.74 -10.99 -10.39
N VAL A 254 15.20 -10.51 -9.22
CA VAL A 254 15.13 -9.09 -8.91
C VAL A 254 16.02 -8.27 -9.84
N THR A 255 17.25 -8.73 -10.08
CA THR A 255 18.21 -7.95 -10.88
C THR A 255 17.77 -7.87 -12.33
N ILE A 256 17.43 -8.99 -12.96
CA ILE A 256 17.07 -9.01 -14.38
C ILE A 256 15.74 -8.32 -14.60
N PHE A 257 14.69 -8.74 -13.89
CA PHE A 257 13.36 -8.18 -14.11
C PHE A 257 13.24 -6.74 -13.59
N GLY A 258 13.95 -6.37 -12.52
CA GLY A 258 14.01 -4.99 -12.04
C GLY A 258 14.69 -4.07 -13.04
N ILE A 259 15.86 -4.44 -13.56
CA ILE A 259 16.60 -3.64 -14.56
C ILE A 259 15.82 -3.57 -15.87
N VAL A 260 15.42 -4.71 -16.42
CA VAL A 260 14.69 -4.77 -17.70
C VAL A 260 13.37 -4.05 -17.58
N GLY A 261 12.61 -4.30 -16.51
CA GLY A 261 11.33 -3.63 -16.26
C GLY A 261 11.48 -2.11 -16.11
N GLY A 262 12.49 -1.66 -15.38
CA GLY A 262 12.82 -0.24 -15.21
C GLY A 262 13.21 0.43 -16.53
N LEU A 263 14.06 -0.22 -17.33
CA LEU A 263 14.45 0.29 -18.66
C LEU A 263 13.26 0.36 -19.61
N VAL A 264 12.45 -0.69 -19.69
CA VAL A 264 11.24 -0.72 -20.53
C VAL A 264 10.27 0.38 -20.11
N MET A 265 10.09 0.60 -18.80
CA MET A 265 9.24 1.67 -18.28
C MET A 265 9.79 3.05 -18.64
N GLY A 266 11.08 3.30 -18.43
CA GLY A 266 11.73 4.58 -18.76
C GLY A 266 11.63 4.89 -20.25
N LEU A 267 11.94 3.91 -21.10
CA LEU A 267 11.80 4.06 -22.56
C LEU A 267 10.34 4.27 -22.97
N GLY A 268 9.41 3.52 -22.39
CA GLY A 268 7.98 3.67 -22.65
C GLY A 268 7.44 5.05 -22.29
N ILE A 269 7.90 5.65 -21.19
CA ILE A 269 7.55 7.02 -20.79
C ILE A 269 8.12 8.02 -21.80
N ILE A 270 9.42 7.93 -22.13
CA ILE A 270 10.08 8.87 -23.03
C ILE A 270 9.49 8.81 -24.44
N PHE A 271 9.43 7.61 -25.03
CA PHE A 271 8.91 7.43 -26.39
C PHE A 271 7.40 7.60 -26.46
N GLY A 272 6.66 7.26 -25.40
CA GLY A 272 5.23 7.50 -25.29
C GLY A 272 4.90 8.99 -25.46
N LYS A 273 5.64 9.88 -24.80
CA LYS A 273 5.50 11.34 -24.97
C LYS A 273 5.81 11.78 -26.41
N VAL A 274 6.91 11.29 -26.98
CA VAL A 274 7.30 11.64 -28.35
C VAL A 274 6.23 11.23 -29.36
N VAL A 275 5.72 10.01 -29.26
CA VAL A 275 4.69 9.48 -30.16
C VAL A 275 3.34 10.16 -29.94
N ALA A 276 3.03 10.55 -28.72
CA ALA A 276 1.77 11.25 -28.38
C ALA A 276 1.62 12.59 -29.11
N SER A 277 2.73 13.24 -29.48
CA SER A 277 2.68 14.45 -30.29
C SER A 277 2.01 14.24 -31.66
N SER A 278 2.08 13.04 -32.21
CA SER A 278 1.41 12.66 -33.47
C SER A 278 0.05 11.99 -33.23
N SER A 279 -0.07 11.17 -32.16
CA SER A 279 -1.32 10.50 -31.80
C SER A 279 -1.33 10.16 -30.32
N PRO A 280 -2.23 10.77 -29.51
CA PRO A 280 -2.38 10.43 -28.09
C PRO A 280 -2.64 8.94 -27.82
N THR A 281 -3.39 8.29 -28.72
CA THR A 281 -3.70 6.85 -28.60
C THR A 281 -2.47 5.99 -28.81
N LEU A 282 -1.64 6.28 -29.81
CA LEU A 282 -0.38 5.55 -30.01
C LEU A 282 0.60 5.82 -28.87
N GLY A 283 0.67 7.08 -28.37
CA GLY A 283 1.42 7.42 -27.17
C GLY A 283 1.00 6.59 -25.95
N LEU A 284 -0.31 6.40 -25.76
CA LEU A 284 -0.85 5.54 -24.69
C LEU A 284 -0.42 4.07 -24.86
N VAL A 285 -0.42 3.54 -26.07
CA VAL A 285 0.02 2.15 -26.32
C VAL A 285 1.50 1.97 -25.98
N VAL A 286 2.37 2.86 -26.46
CA VAL A 286 3.82 2.81 -26.18
C VAL A 286 4.09 2.97 -24.68
N CYS A 287 3.46 3.94 -24.07
CA CYS A 287 3.53 4.16 -22.62
C CYS A 287 3.00 2.94 -21.84
N GLY A 288 1.88 2.36 -22.29
CA GLY A 288 1.28 1.15 -21.68
C GLY A 288 2.24 -0.05 -21.66
N ILE A 289 2.99 -0.26 -22.73
CA ILE A 289 4.05 -1.28 -22.76
C ILE A 289 5.11 -0.98 -21.70
N GLY A 290 5.51 0.30 -21.56
CA GLY A 290 6.43 0.74 -20.53
C GLY A 290 5.92 0.43 -19.11
N PHE A 291 4.69 0.85 -18.81
CA PHE A 291 4.07 0.61 -17.51
C PHE A 291 3.84 -0.89 -17.23
N ALA A 292 3.54 -1.69 -18.25
CA ALA A 292 3.47 -3.14 -18.10
C ALA A 292 4.84 -3.76 -17.72
N GLY A 293 5.91 -3.32 -18.40
CA GLY A 293 7.28 -3.75 -18.08
C GLY A 293 7.68 -3.37 -16.65
N GLY A 294 7.44 -2.12 -16.26
CA GLY A 294 7.73 -1.63 -14.90
C GLY A 294 6.94 -2.37 -13.83
N GLY A 295 5.63 -2.54 -14.00
CA GLY A 295 4.78 -3.26 -13.06
C GLY A 295 5.18 -4.73 -12.91
N TYR A 296 5.47 -5.42 -14.02
CA TYR A 296 5.94 -6.80 -14.00
C TYR A 296 7.30 -6.91 -13.29
N GLY A 297 8.27 -6.03 -13.61
CA GLY A 297 9.58 -6.02 -12.97
C GLY A 297 9.52 -5.75 -11.47
N LEU A 298 8.69 -4.79 -11.05
CA LEU A 298 8.52 -4.46 -9.64
C LEU A 298 7.89 -5.59 -8.82
N SER A 299 7.08 -6.44 -9.45
CA SER A 299 6.38 -7.52 -8.75
C SER A 299 7.29 -8.47 -7.99
N PHE A 300 8.51 -8.68 -8.47
CA PHE A 300 9.50 -9.57 -7.87
C PHE A 300 10.24 -8.93 -6.68
N MET A 301 10.41 -7.62 -6.68
CA MET A 301 11.17 -6.90 -5.64
C MET A 301 10.54 -7.12 -4.26
N TRP A 302 9.23 -6.89 -4.12
CA TRP A 302 8.52 -7.07 -2.86
C TRP A 302 8.62 -8.49 -2.31
N ALA A 303 8.45 -9.49 -3.16
CA ALA A 303 8.50 -10.89 -2.75
C ALA A 303 9.91 -11.27 -2.26
N VAL A 304 10.93 -10.93 -3.02
CA VAL A 304 12.32 -11.31 -2.72
C VAL A 304 12.86 -10.60 -1.48
N PHE A 305 12.64 -9.28 -1.35
CA PHE A 305 13.14 -8.54 -0.18
C PHE A 305 12.41 -8.92 1.10
N ASN A 306 11.11 -9.23 1.04
CA ASN A 306 10.39 -9.75 2.21
C ASN A 306 10.90 -11.15 2.62
N LEU A 307 11.15 -12.06 1.66
CA LEU A 307 11.73 -13.38 1.96
C LEU A 307 13.11 -13.26 2.59
N ARG A 308 13.99 -12.42 2.05
CA ARG A 308 15.32 -12.16 2.63
C ARG A 308 15.23 -11.54 4.03
N GLY A 309 14.30 -10.63 4.25
CA GLY A 309 14.05 -10.07 5.57
C GLY A 309 13.67 -11.12 6.58
N ILE A 310 12.82 -12.07 6.21
CA ILE A 310 12.41 -13.21 7.05
C ILE A 310 13.59 -14.15 7.32
N GLU A 311 14.31 -14.57 6.27
CA GLU A 311 15.48 -15.46 6.41
C GLU A 311 16.55 -14.87 7.32
N ARG A 312 16.86 -13.59 7.20
CA ARG A 312 17.83 -12.92 8.06
C ARG A 312 17.33 -12.68 9.48
N SER A 313 16.05 -12.36 9.65
CA SER A 313 15.44 -12.27 10.98
C SER A 313 15.49 -13.63 11.69
N ASP A 314 15.31 -14.72 10.96
CA ASP A 314 15.43 -16.07 11.48
C ASP A 314 16.87 -16.45 11.87
N LEU A 315 17.86 -15.99 11.14
CA LEU A 315 19.27 -16.17 11.49
C LEU A 315 19.66 -15.34 12.74
N LEU A 316 19.11 -14.13 12.87
CA LEU A 316 19.31 -13.27 14.05
C LEU A 316 18.43 -13.72 15.23
N GLY A 317 17.31 -14.36 14.98
CA GLY A 317 16.31 -14.79 15.98
C GLY A 317 16.51 -16.19 16.53
N ARG A 318 17.59 -16.92 16.18
CA ARG A 318 17.90 -18.21 16.84
C ARG A 318 18.10 -18.08 18.34
N GLN A 319 18.53 -16.92 18.82
CA GLN A 319 18.61 -16.60 20.25
C GLN A 319 17.24 -16.25 20.88
N SER A 320 16.26 -15.77 20.09
CA SER A 320 14.92 -15.43 20.59
C SER A 320 13.96 -16.63 20.59
N ARG A 321 14.24 -17.69 19.80
CA ARG A 321 13.35 -18.87 19.70
C ARG A 321 13.29 -19.70 20.98
N ASP A 322 14.32 -19.68 21.79
CA ASP A 322 14.30 -20.42 23.06
C ASP A 322 13.42 -19.75 24.12
N LEU A 323 13.24 -18.44 24.03
CA LEU A 323 12.28 -17.69 24.85
C LEU A 323 10.81 -17.88 24.38
N LEU A 324 10.58 -18.04 23.07
CA LEU A 324 9.25 -18.23 22.48
C LEU A 324 8.75 -19.69 22.57
N ARG A 325 9.64 -20.67 22.62
CA ARG A 325 9.27 -22.09 22.81
C ARG A 325 8.51 -22.35 24.10
N GLY A 326 8.81 -21.62 25.16
CA GLY A 326 8.09 -21.74 26.44
C GLY A 326 6.62 -21.27 26.36
N GLN A 327 6.30 -20.35 25.45
CA GLN A 327 4.95 -19.80 25.28
C GLN A 327 4.10 -20.55 24.24
N CYS A 328 4.72 -21.21 23.26
CA CYS A 328 4.01 -21.98 22.22
C CYS A 328 3.26 -23.21 22.72
N ILE A 329 3.63 -23.77 23.90
CA ILE A 329 3.02 -25.00 24.42
C ILE A 329 1.59 -24.74 24.94
N GLN A 330 1.27 -23.53 25.40
CA GLN A 330 -0.09 -23.19 25.87
C GLN A 330 -1.07 -22.84 24.75
N LEU A 331 -0.60 -22.55 23.54
CA LEU A 331 -1.45 -22.07 22.43
C LEU A 331 -1.95 -23.20 21.50
N ARG A 332 -1.57 -24.45 21.74
CA ARG A 332 -1.99 -25.61 20.93
C ARG A 332 -3.44 -26.05 21.12
N GLN A 333 -4.19 -25.42 22.02
CA GLN A 333 -5.56 -25.84 22.39
C GLN A 333 -6.69 -25.02 21.76
N ILE A 334 -6.42 -24.05 20.88
CA ILE A 334 -7.49 -23.30 20.21
C ILE A 334 -7.84 -24.00 18.90
N GLN A 335 -9.04 -24.60 18.85
CA GLN A 335 -9.56 -25.24 17.64
C GLN A 335 -9.96 -24.20 16.57
N PRO A 336 -9.89 -24.54 15.28
CA PRO A 336 -10.30 -23.65 14.18
C PRO A 336 -11.74 -23.14 14.30
N ASP A 337 -12.63 -23.90 14.96
CA ASP A 337 -14.05 -23.55 15.14
C ASP A 337 -14.27 -22.36 16.09
N ASP A 338 -13.31 -22.04 16.95
CA ASP A 338 -13.38 -20.89 17.85
C ASP A 338 -13.05 -19.56 17.13
N LEU A 339 -12.50 -19.67 15.92
CA LEU A 339 -12.07 -18.53 15.11
C LEU A 339 -13.21 -17.79 14.41
N PHE A 340 -14.32 -18.46 14.18
CA PHE A 340 -15.46 -17.92 13.43
C PHE A 340 -16.75 -17.90 14.27
N GLY A 341 -16.65 -17.55 15.53
CA GLY A 341 -17.74 -17.34 16.47
C GLY A 341 -19.06 -18.03 16.05
N ARG A 342 -19.34 -19.22 16.52
CA ARG A 342 -20.69 -19.80 16.33
C ARG A 342 -21.72 -18.78 16.82
N GLN A 343 -22.40 -18.12 15.91
CA GLN A 343 -23.71 -17.57 16.23
C GLN A 343 -24.60 -18.75 16.55
N ARG A 344 -24.77 -19.07 17.82
CA ARG A 344 -25.97 -19.76 18.26
C ARG A 344 -27.07 -18.70 18.32
N LEU A 345 -28.11 -18.96 17.57
CA LEU A 345 -29.43 -18.39 17.72
C LEU A 345 -29.93 -18.52 19.16
#